data_66ee90f7b927c25b4dfefd2feb62e8df
#
_entry.id   66ee90f7b927c25b4dfefd2feb62e8df
#
_cell.length_a   1.000
_cell.length_b   1.000
_cell.length_c   1.000
_cell.angle_alpha   90.00
_cell.angle_beta   90.00
_cell.angle_gamma   90.00
#
_symmetry.space_group_name_H-M   'P 1'
#
loop_
_entity.id
_entity.type
_entity.pdbx_description
1 polymer ?
#
loop_
_entity_poly.entity_id
_entity_poly.type
_entity_poly.pdbx_seq_one_letter_code
_entity_poly.pdbx_strand_id
1 'polypeptide(L)'
;MSVWPTSLPAHAPLSGREGELIQVQIRTEPRLLEDLLECLASVPFPINPQIYHGLPTIVEFPAYERHLYEVRDALRSFGFDSSALRVSSMLEAIAN
;
A
#
# COMPACT_ATOMS: atom_id res chain seq x y z
N MET A 1 18.94 4.20 24.81
CA MET A 1 18.56 3.89 24.36
C MET A 1 18.25 3.87 23.79
N SER A 2 18.30 3.91 23.63
CA SER A 2 17.80 3.72 22.96
C SER A 2 17.51 3.82 22.21
N VAL A 3 17.75 3.93 22.00
CA VAL A 3 17.25 3.73 21.22
C VAL A 3 16.63 3.76 20.53
N TRP A 4 16.73 3.99 20.68
CA TRP A 4 15.93 3.80 19.89
C TRP A 4 15.43 4.47 19.61
N PRO A 5 15.38 4.53 19.56
CA PRO A 5 14.65 5.09 19.24
C PRO A 5 14.08 5.63 18.92
N THR A 6 14.33 5.89 18.98
CA THR A 6 13.62 6.13 18.68
C THR A 6 13.08 6.55 18.30
N SER A 7 13.35 6.76 18.34
CA SER A 7 12.69 6.86 17.94
C SER A 7 12.12 7.18 17.39
N LEU A 8 12.33 7.40 17.30
CA LEU A 8 11.65 7.42 16.75
C LEU A 8 10.97 7.46 16.49
N PRO A 9 11.21 7.69 16.28
CA PRO A 9 10.32 7.63 15.85
C PRO A 9 9.38 7.31 15.98
N ALA A 10 9.69 7.14 16.52
CA ALA A 10 8.66 6.45 16.82
C ALA A 10 7.44 7.04 16.49
N HIS A 11 7.27 7.67 16.72
CA HIS A 11 6.16 8.33 16.32
C HIS A 11 6.36 8.76 14.97
N ALA A 12 6.68 7.83 14.15
CA ALA A 12 6.62 8.15 12.78
C ALA A 12 5.29 8.81 12.60
N PRO A 13 5.26 10.02 12.29
CA PRO A 13 4.00 10.70 12.20
C PRO A 13 3.19 10.12 11.07
N LEU A 14 1.90 10.08 11.28
CA LEU A 14 1.00 9.63 10.24
C LEU A 14 0.91 10.66 9.12
N SER A 15 1.39 11.86 9.35
CA SER A 15 1.54 12.83 8.29
C SER A 15 2.86 13.54 8.48
N GLY A 16 3.44 14.02 7.39
CA GLY A 16 4.72 14.68 7.41
C GLY A 16 5.15 15.00 6.01
N ARG A 17 6.47 15.00 5.77
CA ARG A 17 7.01 15.32 4.46
C ARG A 17 6.50 14.42 3.37
N GLU A 18 6.24 13.18 3.69
CA GLU A 18 5.82 12.21 2.70
C GLU A 18 4.32 12.13 2.58
N GLY A 19 3.61 13.00 3.28
CA GLY A 19 2.19 12.98 3.29
C GLY A 19 1.66 12.01 4.33
N GLU A 20 0.37 11.80 4.29
CA GLU A 20 -0.31 10.95 5.27
C GLU A 20 -0.02 9.48 5.00
N LEU A 21 0.10 8.71 6.06
CA LEU A 21 0.18 7.26 5.94
C LEU A 21 -1.22 6.73 5.62
N ILE A 22 -1.31 5.97 4.55
CA ILE A 22 -2.60 5.48 4.05
C ILE A 22 -2.58 3.97 3.92
N GLN A 23 -3.77 3.40 3.87
CA GLN A 23 -3.97 1.99 3.61
C GLN A 23 -4.43 1.83 2.18
N VAL A 24 -3.70 1.05 1.40
CA VAL A 24 -4.01 0.82 0.00
C VAL A 24 -4.56 -0.58 -0.15
N GLN A 25 -5.69 -0.70 -0.85
CA GLN A 25 -6.28 -2.00 -1.14
C GLN A 25 -6.45 -2.13 -2.65
N ILE A 26 -6.06 -3.27 -3.19
CA ILE A 26 -6.20 -3.54 -4.62
C ILE A 26 -6.96 -4.85 -4.78
N ARG A 27 -8.03 -4.79 -5.55
CA ARG A 27 -8.85 -5.97 -5.82
C ARG A 27 -8.39 -6.59 -7.13
N THR A 28 -8.30 -7.90 -7.16
CA THR A 28 -7.87 -8.59 -8.35
C THR A 28 -8.54 -9.96 -8.43
N GLU A 29 -8.58 -10.50 -9.63
CA GLU A 29 -9.00 -11.89 -9.80
C GLU A 29 -7.88 -12.79 -9.27
N PRO A 30 -8.25 -13.92 -8.66
CA PRO A 30 -7.23 -14.81 -8.09
C PRO A 30 -6.15 -15.21 -9.09
N ARG A 31 -6.51 -15.41 -10.34
CA ARG A 31 -5.54 -15.83 -11.35
C ARG A 31 -4.53 -14.76 -11.70
N LEU A 32 -4.80 -13.51 -11.35
CA LEU A 32 -3.92 -12.39 -11.65
C LEU A 32 -3.08 -11.97 -10.45
N LEU A 33 -3.19 -12.69 -9.34
CA LEU A 33 -2.50 -12.29 -8.12
C LEU A 33 -0.99 -12.22 -8.30
N GLU A 34 -0.39 -13.21 -8.95
CA GLU A 34 1.04 -13.22 -9.14
C GLU A 34 1.51 -12.03 -9.96
N ASP A 35 0.76 -11.71 -11.01
CA ASP A 35 1.10 -10.55 -11.84
C ASP A 35 1.00 -9.27 -11.03
N LEU A 36 0.00 -9.18 -10.16
CA LEU A 36 -0.16 -8.01 -9.32
C LEU A 36 1.01 -7.88 -8.35
N LEU A 37 1.43 -8.98 -7.74
CA LEU A 37 2.56 -8.94 -6.81
C LEU A 37 3.85 -8.55 -7.52
N GLU A 38 4.04 -9.02 -8.75
CA GLU A 38 5.17 -8.60 -9.56
C GLU A 38 5.13 -7.11 -9.84
N CYS A 39 3.94 -6.63 -10.16
CA CYS A 39 3.75 -5.20 -10.39
C CYS A 39 4.15 -4.39 -9.17
N LEU A 40 3.68 -4.80 -7.99
CA LEU A 40 3.99 -4.08 -6.76
C LEU A 40 5.46 -4.16 -6.39
N ALA A 41 6.13 -5.24 -6.81
CA ALA A 41 7.56 -5.37 -6.57
C ALA A 41 8.38 -4.41 -7.43
N SER A 42 7.79 -3.85 -8.47
CA SER A 42 8.51 -2.95 -9.38
C SER A 42 8.58 -1.51 -8.89
N VAL A 43 7.81 -1.16 -7.86
CA VAL A 43 7.85 0.22 -7.37
C VAL A 43 9.15 0.46 -6.60
N PRO A 44 9.61 1.73 -6.53
CA PRO A 44 10.92 2.04 -5.93
C PRO A 44 10.92 2.14 -4.41
N PHE A 45 9.93 1.57 -3.74
CA PHE A 45 9.88 1.55 -2.28
C PHE A 45 9.36 0.19 -1.85
N PRO A 46 9.68 -0.24 -0.62
CA PRO A 46 9.25 -1.57 -0.19
C PRO A 46 7.76 -1.62 0.11
N ILE A 47 7.13 -2.69 -0.33
CA ILE A 47 5.74 -2.97 -0.04
C ILE A 47 5.69 -4.32 0.67
N ASN A 48 4.95 -4.37 1.76
CA ASN A 48 4.77 -5.61 2.50
C ASN A 48 3.28 -5.94 2.49
N PRO A 49 2.79 -6.58 1.45
CA PRO A 49 1.35 -6.77 1.27
C PRO A 49 0.79 -7.90 2.12
N GLN A 50 -0.44 -7.69 2.57
CA GLN A 50 -1.25 -8.76 3.13
C GLN A 50 -2.23 -9.19 2.06
N ILE A 51 -2.43 -10.49 1.95
CA ILE A 51 -3.26 -11.04 0.89
C ILE A 51 -4.46 -11.73 1.51
N TYR A 52 -5.64 -11.30 1.09
CA TYR A 52 -6.90 -11.92 1.51
C TYR A 52 -7.44 -12.68 0.31
N HIS A 53 -7.26 -13.99 0.34
CA HIS A 53 -7.68 -14.84 -0.77
C HIS A 53 -9.19 -14.94 -0.82
N GLY A 54 -9.73 -14.90 -2.02
CA GLY A 54 -11.16 -14.97 -2.20
C GLY A 54 -11.57 -14.51 -3.58
N LEU A 55 -12.82 -14.21 -3.76
CA LEU A 55 -13.39 -13.72 -5.00
C LEU A 55 -14.13 -12.42 -4.74
N PRO A 56 -13.48 -11.26 -4.89
CA PRO A 56 -12.13 -11.08 -5.42
C PRO A 56 -11.06 -11.30 -4.37
N THR A 57 -9.82 -11.47 -4.82
CA THR A 57 -8.67 -11.46 -3.95
C THR A 57 -8.33 -10.01 -3.65
N ILE A 58 -7.95 -9.72 -2.41
CA ILE A 58 -7.61 -8.37 -1.97
C ILE A 58 -6.16 -8.36 -1.53
N VAL A 59 -5.40 -7.39 -2.04
CA VAL A 59 -4.02 -7.15 -1.61
C VAL A 59 -4.01 -5.82 -0.90
N GLU A 60 -3.48 -5.79 0.33
CA GLU A 60 -3.58 -4.62 1.18
C GLU A 60 -2.21 -4.29 1.77
N PHE A 61 -1.85 -3.01 1.76
CA PHE A 61 -0.57 -2.60 2.33
C PHE A 61 -0.61 -1.14 2.74
N PRO A 62 0.19 -0.77 3.75
CA PRO A 62 0.31 0.64 4.10
C PRO A 62 1.31 1.33 3.19
N ALA A 63 1.10 2.61 2.95
CA ALA A 63 2.02 3.40 2.15
C ALA A 63 1.84 4.87 2.51
N TYR A 64 2.82 5.68 2.17
CA TYR A 64 2.65 7.11 2.31
C TYR A 64 1.95 7.65 1.08
N GLU A 65 1.18 8.69 1.30
CA GLU A 65 0.36 9.28 0.26
C GLU A 65 1.16 9.62 -0.99
N ARG A 66 2.37 10.11 -0.82
CA ARG A 66 3.18 10.51 -1.97
C ARG A 66 3.54 9.34 -2.87
N HIS A 67 3.51 8.12 -2.35
CA HIS A 67 3.84 6.93 -3.14
C HIS A 67 2.66 6.40 -3.93
N LEU A 68 1.47 6.95 -3.69
CA LEU A 68 0.27 6.48 -4.35
C LEU A 68 0.36 6.63 -5.87
N TYR A 69 0.96 7.72 -6.30
CA TYR A 69 1.13 7.97 -7.73
C TYR A 69 1.96 6.86 -8.38
N GLU A 70 3.02 6.45 -7.70
CA GLU A 70 3.89 5.40 -8.23
C GLU A 70 3.18 4.06 -8.30
N VAL A 71 2.35 3.77 -7.30
CA VAL A 71 1.56 2.54 -7.32
C VAL A 71 0.59 2.56 -8.48
N ARG A 72 -0.12 3.67 -8.67
CA ARG A 72 -1.06 3.77 -9.78
C ARG A 72 -0.38 3.67 -11.13
N ASP A 73 0.80 4.27 -11.24
CA ASP A 73 1.56 4.23 -12.48
C ASP A 73 2.01 2.80 -12.80
N ALA A 74 2.47 2.08 -11.78
CA ALA A 74 2.87 0.69 -11.96
C ALA A 74 1.69 -0.18 -12.38
N LEU A 75 0.53 0.02 -11.74
CA LEU A 75 -0.67 -0.73 -12.11
C LEU A 75 -1.02 -0.49 -13.57
N ARG A 76 -0.96 0.75 -13.99
CA ARG A 76 -1.28 1.10 -15.37
C ARG A 76 -0.29 0.46 -16.34
N SER A 77 0.98 0.47 -15.98
CA SER A 77 2.03 -0.12 -16.83
C SER A 77 1.86 -1.61 -17.01
N PHE A 78 1.33 -2.28 -15.99
CA PHE A 78 1.10 -3.72 -16.05
C PHE A 78 -0.27 -4.07 -16.61
N GLY A 79 -1.06 -3.06 -16.98
CA GLY A 79 -2.36 -3.30 -17.58
C GLY A 79 -3.50 -3.49 -16.61
N PHE A 80 -3.29 -3.18 -15.34
CA PHE A 80 -4.35 -3.27 -14.35
C PHE A 80 -5.23 -2.03 -14.38
N ASP A 81 -6.52 -2.22 -14.06
CA ASP A 81 -7.47 -1.12 -14.00
C ASP A 81 -7.27 -0.37 -12.68
N SER A 82 -6.99 0.93 -12.78
CA SER A 82 -6.75 1.72 -11.58
C SER A 82 -8.00 1.86 -10.71
N SER A 83 -9.19 1.56 -11.25
CA SER A 83 -10.41 1.60 -10.45
C SER A 83 -10.46 0.46 -9.43
N ALA A 84 -9.57 -0.53 -9.55
CA ALA A 84 -9.49 -1.62 -8.58
C ALA A 84 -8.80 -1.18 -7.29
N LEU A 85 -8.19 0.00 -7.29
CA LEU A 85 -7.42 0.49 -6.15
C LEU A 85 -8.31 1.35 -5.26
N ARG A 86 -8.26 1.08 -3.96
CA ARG A 86 -8.95 1.87 -2.96
C ARG A 86 -7.96 2.37 -1.93
N VAL A 87 -8.23 3.57 -1.44
CA VAL A 87 -7.37 4.21 -0.45
C VAL A 87 -8.21 4.63 0.73
N SER A 88 -7.71 4.37 1.93
CA SER A 88 -8.34 4.91 3.13
C SER A 88 -7.25 5.47 4.04
N SER A 89 -7.65 6.39 4.90
CA SER A 89 -6.75 6.94 5.89
C SER A 89 -6.35 5.82 6.85
N MET A 90 -5.08 5.79 7.24
CA MET A 90 -4.63 4.80 8.22
C MET A 90 -5.35 5.01 9.54
N LEU A 91 -5.67 6.25 9.87
CA LEU A 91 -6.43 6.52 11.08
C LEU A 91 -7.81 5.90 11.02
N GLU A 92 -8.46 5.96 9.87
CA GLU A 92 -9.75 5.33 9.68
C GLU A 92 -9.64 3.82 9.80
N ALA A 93 -8.59 3.26 9.21
CA ALA A 93 -8.38 1.83 9.26
C ALA A 93 -8.16 1.35 10.69
N ILE A 94 -7.44 2.13 11.47
CA ILE A 94 -7.18 1.79 12.88
C ILE A 94 -8.45 1.92 13.71
N ALA A 95 -9.24 2.94 13.44
CA ALA A 95 -10.44 3.21 14.21
C ALA A 95 -11.53 2.15 13.99
N ASN A 96 -11.49 1.49 12.89
CA ASN A 96 -12.45 0.45 12.58
C ASN A 96 -11.98 -0.90 13.09
#